data_baea085d16ae6614f59c78f989ff692f
#
_entry.id   baea085d16ae6614f59c78f989ff692f
#
_cell.length_a   1.000
_cell.length_b   1.000
_cell.length_c   1.000
_cell.angle_alpha   90.00
_cell.angle_beta   90.00
_cell.angle_gamma   90.00
#
_symmetry.space_group_name_H-M   'P 1'
#
loop_
_entity.id
_entity.type
_entity.pdbx_description
1 polymer ?
#
loop_
_entity_poly.entity_id
_entity_poly.type
_entity_poly.pdbx_seq_one_letter_code
_entity_poly.pdbx_strand_id
1 'polypeptide(L)'
;MADLVVPQLGESISEAVVSRWLKQVGDAVAVDEPVAELETDKITVQLPSPVSGALATQQVAVGATVKVGEVIGAVDAGKAATSPAQAKPAAAPAPAPVPAPAQPVRSASARQSRPTPGYVVGNGPAIDKDSILKLTPSQRVHAREAGSLPGRPQGVALSGPSSGPSADDRLAQVDPRDEVVPMSPLRKRVAERLVQAQHESASLTTFNEVDMTQIMELRAKYKDSFDKAHGVKLGFMSFFVKACAAACKLFPGVNAEVIGGNIVYKKHYDFGIAVSAPKGLVVPVLRDVDALTFAGVEQGILELANRARSGKLGLADLTGGTFTITNGGIYGSMMSTPLLNFPQTGILGMHNIVKRAVVVGD
;
A
#
# COMPACT_ATOMS: atom_id res chain seq x y z
N MET A 1 38.98 14.46 -15.67
CA MET A 1 37.75 13.71 -15.44
C MET A 1 37.41 13.85 -13.95
N ALA A 2 36.16 14.14 -13.62
CA ALA A 2 35.67 14.18 -12.26
C ALA A 2 34.67 13.05 -12.08
N ASP A 3 34.81 12.30 -11.00
CA ASP A 3 33.96 11.15 -10.70
C ASP A 3 32.61 11.60 -10.17
N LEU A 4 31.54 10.96 -10.63
CA LEU A 4 30.19 11.11 -10.09
C LEU A 4 30.03 10.13 -8.93
N VAL A 5 30.19 10.63 -7.70
CA VAL A 5 30.13 9.84 -6.47
C VAL A 5 28.76 10.00 -5.82
N VAL A 6 28.18 8.91 -5.36
CA VAL A 6 26.91 8.93 -4.60
C VAL A 6 27.13 9.68 -3.28
N PRO A 7 26.43 10.81 -3.05
CA PRO A 7 26.61 11.61 -1.84
C PRO A 7 25.99 10.90 -0.62
N GLN A 8 26.25 11.43 0.59
CA GLN A 8 25.52 10.99 1.77
C GLN A 8 24.04 11.33 1.62
N LEU A 9 23.19 10.30 1.68
CA LEU A 9 21.76 10.40 1.42
C LEU A 9 20.92 10.57 2.72
N GLY A 10 21.59 10.69 3.88
CA GLY A 10 21.04 10.85 5.23
C GLY A 10 21.66 9.88 6.24
N GLU A 11 21.42 10.10 7.54
CA GLU A 11 22.10 9.38 8.65
C GLU A 11 21.84 7.85 8.70
N SER A 12 20.82 7.35 7.97
CA SER A 12 20.42 5.93 8.01
C SER A 12 20.34 5.27 6.63
N ILE A 13 20.81 5.93 5.57
CA ILE A 13 20.71 5.42 4.19
C ILE A 13 22.08 5.03 3.70
N SER A 14 22.34 3.75 3.55
CA SER A 14 23.62 3.20 3.08
C SER A 14 23.63 2.85 1.59
N GLU A 15 22.46 2.74 0.95
CA GLU A 15 22.33 2.33 -0.45
C GLU A 15 21.16 3.05 -1.14
N ALA A 16 21.25 3.20 -2.46
CA ALA A 16 20.23 3.76 -3.33
C ALA A 16 20.17 2.97 -4.64
N VAL A 17 19.10 3.15 -5.41
CA VAL A 17 18.97 2.57 -6.74
C VAL A 17 18.97 3.68 -7.79
N VAL A 18 19.71 3.52 -8.86
CA VAL A 18 19.69 4.44 -9.99
C VAL A 18 18.33 4.34 -10.67
N SER A 19 17.44 5.30 -10.40
CA SER A 19 16.08 5.31 -10.97
C SER A 19 16.09 5.66 -12.46
N ARG A 20 16.84 6.68 -12.82
CA ARG A 20 17.08 7.06 -14.22
C ARG A 20 18.30 7.96 -14.36
N TRP A 21 18.90 7.93 -15.55
CA TRP A 21 19.85 8.93 -15.99
C TRP A 21 19.11 10.09 -16.67
N LEU A 22 19.40 11.33 -16.26
CA LEU A 22 18.81 12.54 -16.83
C LEU A 22 19.61 13.04 -18.02
N LYS A 23 20.87 12.61 -18.13
CA LYS A 23 21.83 12.93 -19.20
C LYS A 23 22.36 11.64 -19.80
N GLN A 24 22.67 11.67 -21.10
CA GLN A 24 23.31 10.57 -21.79
C GLN A 24 24.83 10.80 -21.93
N VAL A 25 25.58 9.73 -22.20
CA VAL A 25 27.01 9.83 -22.47
C VAL A 25 27.24 10.76 -23.67
N GLY A 26 28.01 11.82 -23.46
CA GLY A 26 28.27 12.88 -24.44
C GLY A 26 27.47 14.16 -24.25
N ASP A 27 26.44 14.17 -23.38
CA ASP A 27 25.63 15.35 -23.13
C ASP A 27 26.41 16.39 -22.29
N ALA A 28 26.15 17.66 -22.58
CA ALA A 28 26.66 18.78 -21.78
C ALA A 28 26.04 18.82 -20.38
N VAL A 29 26.84 19.04 -19.39
CA VAL A 29 26.47 19.14 -17.99
C VAL A 29 27.10 20.39 -17.36
N ALA A 30 26.30 21.21 -16.67
CA ALA A 30 26.80 22.34 -15.87
C ALA A 30 27.10 21.88 -14.44
N VAL A 31 27.84 22.71 -13.69
CA VAL A 31 28.04 22.50 -12.24
C VAL A 31 26.68 22.53 -11.57
N ASP A 32 26.45 21.63 -10.61
CA ASP A 32 25.20 21.44 -9.85
C ASP A 32 23.98 21.02 -10.70
N GLU A 33 24.17 20.78 -12.00
CA GLU A 33 23.09 20.23 -12.85
C GLU A 33 22.83 18.76 -12.53
N PRO A 34 21.56 18.34 -12.34
CA PRO A 34 21.24 16.95 -12.02
C PRO A 34 21.51 16.02 -13.20
N VAL A 35 22.33 14.99 -12.98
CA VAL A 35 22.77 14.01 -13.99
C VAL A 35 22.04 12.69 -13.88
N ALA A 36 21.71 12.28 -12.67
CA ALA A 36 20.98 11.04 -12.38
C ALA A 36 19.99 11.22 -11.24
N GLU A 37 18.93 10.43 -11.21
CA GLU A 37 18.03 10.30 -10.06
C GLU A 37 18.32 8.99 -9.34
N LEU A 38 18.58 9.12 -8.03
CA LEU A 38 18.80 8.02 -7.11
C LEU A 38 17.55 7.87 -6.23
N GLU A 39 16.98 6.68 -6.21
CA GLU A 39 15.82 6.34 -5.39
C GLU A 39 16.27 5.55 -4.16
N THR A 40 15.89 6.02 -2.99
CA THR A 40 16.12 5.33 -1.71
C THR A 40 14.79 4.80 -1.17
N ASP A 41 14.82 4.10 -0.06
CA ASP A 41 13.61 3.61 0.61
C ASP A 41 12.70 4.73 1.14
N LYS A 42 13.19 5.97 1.22
CA LYS A 42 12.47 7.11 1.81
C LYS A 42 12.26 8.27 0.87
N ILE A 43 13.26 8.60 0.06
CA ILE A 43 13.24 9.79 -0.81
C ILE A 43 13.92 9.50 -2.15
N THR A 44 13.58 10.29 -3.18
CA THR A 44 14.33 10.37 -4.42
C THR A 44 15.29 11.56 -4.34
N VAL A 45 16.58 11.32 -4.59
CA VAL A 45 17.62 12.33 -4.56
C VAL A 45 18.19 12.48 -5.96
N GLN A 46 18.38 13.73 -6.40
CA GLN A 46 19.08 14.02 -7.65
C GLN A 46 20.57 14.13 -7.39
N LEU A 47 21.37 13.45 -8.20
CA LEU A 47 22.82 13.53 -8.17
C LEU A 47 23.28 14.69 -9.03
N PRO A 48 23.83 15.79 -8.45
CA PRO A 48 24.35 16.91 -9.22
C PRO A 48 25.76 16.61 -9.75
N SER A 49 26.12 17.25 -10.85
CA SER A 49 27.49 17.19 -11.38
C SER A 49 28.43 18.08 -10.55
N PRO A 50 29.61 17.58 -10.15
CA PRO A 50 30.59 18.37 -9.42
C PRO A 50 31.37 19.38 -10.31
N VAL A 51 31.32 19.20 -11.63
CA VAL A 51 32.03 20.05 -12.60
C VAL A 51 31.21 20.27 -13.87
N SER A 52 31.49 21.36 -14.58
CA SER A 52 30.95 21.55 -15.93
C SER A 52 31.79 20.79 -16.96
N GLY A 53 31.11 20.14 -17.91
CA GLY A 53 31.79 19.35 -18.95
C GLY A 53 30.81 18.51 -19.74
N ALA A 54 31.24 17.36 -20.23
CA ALA A 54 30.38 16.36 -20.87
C ALA A 54 30.40 15.07 -20.08
N LEU A 55 29.25 14.40 -19.96
CA LEU A 55 29.16 13.10 -19.30
C LEU A 55 29.97 12.07 -20.11
N ALA A 56 31.09 11.59 -19.54
CA ALA A 56 32.05 10.73 -20.25
C ALA A 56 31.64 9.26 -20.18
N THR A 57 31.21 8.79 -18.98
CA THR A 57 30.84 7.38 -18.76
C THR A 57 29.67 7.25 -17.79
N GLN A 58 28.84 6.25 -18.05
CA GLN A 58 27.84 5.70 -17.12
C GLN A 58 28.30 4.29 -16.77
N GLN A 59 28.73 4.08 -15.52
CA GLN A 59 29.29 2.79 -15.08
C GLN A 59 28.20 1.89 -14.51
N VAL A 60 27.05 2.45 -14.18
CA VAL A 60 25.95 1.74 -13.53
C VAL A 60 24.68 1.87 -14.37
N ALA A 61 24.01 0.73 -14.61
CA ALA A 61 22.76 0.68 -15.35
C ALA A 61 21.58 1.20 -14.51
N VAL A 62 20.51 1.65 -15.17
CA VAL A 62 19.23 1.96 -14.53
C VAL A 62 18.69 0.71 -13.83
N GLY A 63 18.25 0.86 -12.59
CA GLY A 63 17.77 -0.24 -11.74
C GLY A 63 18.84 -0.90 -10.87
N ALA A 64 20.11 -0.57 -11.02
CA ALA A 64 21.19 -1.13 -10.19
C ALA A 64 21.27 -0.43 -8.82
N THR A 65 21.56 -1.21 -7.78
CA THR A 65 21.79 -0.71 -6.42
C THR A 65 23.22 -0.23 -6.27
N VAL A 66 23.39 0.97 -5.73
CA VAL A 66 24.68 1.64 -5.49
C VAL A 66 24.81 2.05 -4.03
N LYS A 67 26.01 2.03 -3.50
CA LYS A 67 26.28 2.42 -2.10
C LYS A 67 26.72 3.88 -2.00
N VAL A 68 26.49 4.47 -0.83
CA VAL A 68 27.03 5.81 -0.52
C VAL A 68 28.56 5.80 -0.66
N GLY A 69 29.10 6.76 -1.42
CA GLY A 69 30.52 6.83 -1.76
C GLY A 69 30.95 6.04 -3.00
N GLU A 70 30.04 5.32 -3.65
CA GLU A 70 30.33 4.58 -4.88
C GLU A 70 30.37 5.50 -6.08
N VAL A 71 31.30 5.24 -7.03
CA VAL A 71 31.42 5.98 -8.29
C VAL A 71 30.49 5.36 -9.33
N ILE A 72 29.53 6.14 -9.84
CA ILE A 72 28.52 5.66 -10.79
C ILE A 72 28.77 6.15 -12.23
N GLY A 73 29.68 7.09 -12.42
CA GLY A 73 30.03 7.65 -13.72
C GLY A 73 31.14 8.68 -13.62
N ALA A 74 31.51 9.30 -14.74
CA ALA A 74 32.51 10.37 -14.78
C ALA A 74 32.12 11.47 -15.76
N VAL A 75 32.48 12.73 -15.40
CA VAL A 75 32.32 13.91 -16.25
C VAL A 75 33.69 14.41 -16.71
N ASP A 76 33.84 14.65 -18.01
CA ASP A 76 35.07 15.20 -18.60
C ASP A 76 34.98 16.72 -18.70
N ALA A 77 35.71 17.43 -17.85
CA ALA A 77 35.73 18.88 -17.80
C ALA A 77 36.42 19.55 -19.01
N GLY A 78 37.07 18.78 -19.87
CA GLY A 78 37.84 19.27 -21.01
C GLY A 78 37.14 19.18 -22.37
N LYS A 79 35.98 18.54 -22.48
CA LYS A 79 35.26 18.37 -23.75
C LYS A 79 34.15 19.41 -23.89
N ALA A 80 34.27 20.29 -24.86
CA ALA A 80 33.18 21.18 -25.27
C ALA A 80 32.02 20.33 -25.80
N ALA A 81 30.82 20.55 -25.28
CA ALA A 81 29.60 19.84 -25.62
C ALA A 81 29.29 19.98 -27.14
N THR A 82 29.08 18.89 -27.82
CA THR A 82 28.33 18.87 -29.07
C THR A 82 26.87 19.01 -28.74
N SER A 83 26.31 20.21 -28.85
CA SER A 83 24.90 20.51 -28.64
C SER A 83 24.06 19.69 -29.64
N PRO A 84 23.15 18.83 -29.19
CA PRO A 84 22.09 18.31 -30.05
C PRO A 84 21.05 19.40 -30.25
N ALA A 85 20.73 19.68 -31.52
CA ALA A 85 19.69 20.59 -31.94
C ALA A 85 18.35 20.27 -31.23
N GLN A 86 17.69 21.32 -30.77
CA GLN A 86 16.32 21.29 -30.20
C GLN A 86 15.38 20.51 -31.14
N ALA A 87 14.98 19.34 -30.75
CA ALA A 87 13.85 18.66 -31.36
C ALA A 87 12.56 19.33 -30.94
N LYS A 88 11.87 19.94 -31.89
CA LYS A 88 10.54 20.52 -31.83
C LYS A 88 9.54 19.49 -31.26
N PRO A 89 8.61 19.85 -30.40
CA PRO A 89 7.65 18.89 -29.86
C PRO A 89 6.78 18.33 -30.99
N ALA A 90 6.83 17.03 -31.18
CA ALA A 90 5.90 16.31 -32.04
C ALA A 90 4.54 16.25 -31.37
N ALA A 91 3.51 16.59 -32.15
CA ALA A 91 2.11 16.55 -31.74
C ALA A 91 1.70 15.15 -31.25
N ALA A 92 0.92 15.12 -30.18
CA ALA A 92 0.36 13.90 -29.60
C ALA A 92 -0.47 13.12 -30.64
N PRO A 93 -0.35 11.80 -30.74
CA PRO A 93 -1.23 10.99 -31.58
C PRO A 93 -2.63 10.91 -30.96
N ALA A 94 -3.64 11.01 -31.81
CA ALA A 94 -5.05 10.87 -31.48
C ALA A 94 -5.35 9.48 -30.89
N PRO A 95 -6.36 9.35 -29.99
CA PRO A 95 -6.68 8.08 -29.38
C PRO A 95 -7.27 7.09 -30.37
N ALA A 96 -6.75 5.87 -30.36
CA ALA A 96 -7.28 4.74 -31.12
C ALA A 96 -8.67 4.32 -30.61
N PRO A 97 -9.57 3.80 -31.47
CA PRO A 97 -10.93 3.45 -31.10
C PRO A 97 -10.96 2.22 -30.17
N VAL A 98 -11.81 2.30 -29.16
CA VAL A 98 -12.08 1.26 -28.16
C VAL A 98 -12.73 0.05 -28.86
N PRO A 99 -12.26 -1.19 -28.64
CA PRO A 99 -12.96 -2.38 -29.12
C PRO A 99 -14.25 -2.62 -28.35
N ALA A 100 -15.31 -3.01 -29.06
CA ALA A 100 -16.61 -3.38 -28.50
C ALA A 100 -16.52 -4.62 -27.58
N PRO A 101 -17.41 -4.75 -26.57
CA PRO A 101 -17.36 -5.84 -25.60
C PRO A 101 -17.70 -7.18 -26.23
N ALA A 102 -16.83 -8.17 -26.06
CA ALA A 102 -17.04 -9.55 -26.44
C ALA A 102 -18.11 -10.20 -25.54
N GLN A 103 -19.02 -10.95 -26.18
CA GLN A 103 -20.08 -11.71 -25.52
C GLN A 103 -19.51 -12.85 -24.66
N PRO A 104 -20.15 -13.24 -23.55
CA PRO A 104 -19.66 -14.30 -22.68
C PRO A 104 -19.85 -15.68 -23.33
N VAL A 105 -18.74 -16.36 -23.55
CA VAL A 105 -18.75 -17.78 -23.92
C VAL A 105 -19.10 -18.62 -22.69
N ARG A 106 -20.22 -19.30 -22.72
CA ARG A 106 -20.59 -20.32 -21.72
C ARG A 106 -19.68 -21.53 -21.90
N SER A 107 -18.71 -21.73 -21.03
CA SER A 107 -18.06 -23.03 -20.89
C SER A 107 -18.62 -23.76 -19.68
N ALA A 108 -19.34 -24.84 -19.95
CA ALA A 108 -19.70 -25.82 -18.94
C ALA A 108 -18.43 -26.63 -18.58
N SER A 109 -17.81 -26.35 -17.46
CA SER A 109 -16.80 -27.24 -16.90
C SER A 109 -17.43 -28.09 -15.79
N ALA A 110 -17.42 -29.39 -16.02
CA ALA A 110 -17.83 -30.42 -15.08
C ALA A 110 -17.05 -30.25 -13.75
N ARG A 111 -17.80 -30.13 -12.66
CA ARG A 111 -17.23 -30.22 -11.30
C ARG A 111 -16.68 -31.64 -11.12
N GLN A 112 -15.36 -31.77 -11.19
CA GLN A 112 -14.71 -32.94 -10.60
C GLN A 112 -14.72 -32.74 -9.08
N SER A 113 -15.48 -33.60 -8.40
CA SER A 113 -15.49 -33.73 -6.96
C SER A 113 -14.08 -34.12 -6.48
N ARG A 114 -13.43 -33.24 -5.68
CA ARG A 114 -12.23 -33.57 -4.94
C ARG A 114 -12.56 -34.70 -3.96
N PRO A 115 -11.77 -35.76 -3.86
CA PRO A 115 -11.95 -36.77 -2.85
C PRO A 115 -11.74 -36.15 -1.46
N THR A 116 -12.72 -36.31 -0.59
CA THR A 116 -12.63 -36.02 0.83
C THR A 116 -11.50 -36.88 1.43
N PRO A 117 -10.59 -36.36 2.24
CA PRO A 117 -9.59 -37.17 2.91
C PRO A 117 -10.29 -38.20 3.77
N GLY A 118 -10.10 -39.48 3.49
CA GLY A 118 -10.66 -40.58 4.25
C GLY A 118 -10.13 -40.56 5.68
N TYR A 119 -11.04 -40.54 6.62
CA TYR A 119 -10.74 -40.67 8.05
C TYR A 119 -10.36 -42.13 8.32
N VAL A 120 -9.13 -42.40 8.68
CA VAL A 120 -8.70 -43.75 9.12
C VAL A 120 -9.16 -43.93 10.57
N VAL A 121 -10.16 -44.78 10.76
CA VAL A 121 -10.61 -45.19 12.11
C VAL A 121 -9.57 -46.14 12.71
N GLY A 122 -8.77 -45.63 13.64
CA GLY A 122 -7.88 -46.48 14.43
C GLY A 122 -8.63 -47.08 15.62
N ASN A 123 -8.39 -48.38 15.93
CA ASN A 123 -8.87 -49.06 17.15
C ASN A 123 -8.26 -48.38 18.38
N GLY A 124 -8.99 -47.42 18.96
CA GLY A 124 -8.61 -46.76 20.22
C GLY A 124 -9.22 -47.44 21.45
N PRO A 125 -8.70 -47.19 22.65
CA PRO A 125 -9.25 -47.72 23.90
C PRO A 125 -10.66 -47.23 24.17
N ALA A 126 -11.44 -48.01 24.97
CA ALA A 126 -12.82 -47.69 25.33
C ALA A 126 -12.96 -46.30 25.94
N ILE A 127 -14.04 -45.62 25.57
CA ILE A 127 -14.31 -44.22 25.91
C ILE A 127 -14.74 -44.11 27.39
N ASP A 128 -14.02 -43.34 28.19
CA ASP A 128 -14.47 -42.86 29.49
C ASP A 128 -15.10 -41.45 29.43
N LYS A 129 -15.90 -41.09 30.45
CA LYS A 129 -16.62 -39.80 30.46
C LYS A 129 -15.72 -38.58 30.50
N ASP A 130 -14.56 -38.68 31.14
CA ASP A 130 -13.62 -37.56 31.31
C ASP A 130 -12.85 -37.29 30.02
N SER A 131 -12.57 -38.31 29.24
CA SER A 131 -11.97 -38.21 27.91
C SER A 131 -12.91 -37.52 26.91
N ILE A 132 -14.23 -37.78 26.98
CA ILE A 132 -15.24 -37.10 26.13
C ILE A 132 -15.31 -35.60 26.43
N LEU A 133 -15.18 -35.19 27.70
CA LEU A 133 -15.29 -33.78 28.10
C LEU A 133 -14.15 -32.92 27.54
N LYS A 134 -12.99 -33.53 27.23
CA LYS A 134 -11.83 -32.86 26.63
C LYS A 134 -11.91 -32.69 25.10
N LEU A 135 -12.93 -33.26 24.46
CA LEU A 135 -13.14 -33.18 23.02
C LEU A 135 -13.95 -31.94 22.62
N THR A 136 -13.73 -31.42 21.41
CA THR A 136 -14.60 -30.39 20.81
C THR A 136 -16.00 -30.95 20.53
N PRO A 137 -17.04 -30.09 20.37
CA PRO A 137 -18.40 -30.55 20.11
C PRO A 137 -18.50 -31.49 18.91
N SER A 138 -17.84 -31.22 17.79
CA SER A 138 -17.81 -32.09 16.61
C SER A 138 -17.11 -33.42 16.88
N GLN A 139 -16.02 -33.42 17.60
CA GLN A 139 -15.32 -34.65 17.99
C GLN A 139 -16.14 -35.52 18.95
N ARG A 140 -16.98 -34.91 19.81
CA ARG A 140 -17.90 -35.64 20.69
C ARG A 140 -19.01 -36.36 19.92
N VAL A 141 -19.52 -35.73 18.84
CA VAL A 141 -20.50 -36.37 17.95
C VAL A 141 -19.87 -37.59 17.25
N HIS A 142 -18.70 -37.43 16.64
CA HIS A 142 -17.99 -38.53 16.01
C HIS A 142 -17.60 -39.67 16.98
N ALA A 143 -17.15 -39.32 18.18
CA ALA A 143 -16.81 -40.32 19.20
C ALA A 143 -18.05 -41.15 19.63
N ARG A 144 -19.23 -40.53 19.68
CA ARG A 144 -20.50 -41.23 19.97
C ARG A 144 -20.96 -42.12 18.84
N GLU A 145 -20.82 -41.66 17.59
CA GLU A 145 -21.21 -42.42 16.41
C GLU A 145 -20.26 -43.59 16.11
N ALA A 146 -18.97 -43.38 16.29
CA ALA A 146 -17.93 -44.39 16.02
C ALA A 146 -17.69 -45.36 17.18
N GLY A 147 -18.22 -45.08 18.39
CA GLY A 147 -17.98 -45.92 19.57
C GLY A 147 -16.53 -45.93 20.05
N SER A 148 -15.70 -45.01 19.58
CA SER A 148 -14.28 -44.93 19.91
C SER A 148 -13.80 -43.46 19.93
N LEU A 149 -12.80 -43.17 20.77
CA LEU A 149 -12.16 -41.85 20.74
C LEU A 149 -11.45 -41.66 19.39
N PRO A 150 -11.59 -40.46 18.77
CA PRO A 150 -10.79 -40.14 17.62
C PRO A 150 -9.32 -40.26 18.00
N GLY A 151 -8.56 -41.11 17.28
CA GLY A 151 -7.12 -41.24 17.48
C GLY A 151 -6.51 -39.82 17.47
N ARG A 152 -5.66 -39.52 18.42
CA ARG A 152 -4.88 -38.28 18.39
C ARG A 152 -4.26 -38.21 16.99
N PRO A 153 -4.52 -37.18 16.18
CA PRO A 153 -3.85 -37.07 14.92
C PRO A 153 -2.36 -37.16 15.26
N GLN A 154 -1.71 -38.25 14.84
CA GLN A 154 -0.27 -38.28 14.86
C GLN A 154 0.12 -37.04 14.11
N GLY A 155 0.75 -36.08 14.82
CA GLY A 155 1.11 -34.83 14.23
C GLY A 155 1.74 -35.16 12.90
N VAL A 156 1.06 -34.81 11.84
CA VAL A 156 1.73 -34.60 10.57
C VAL A 156 2.81 -33.65 11.00
N ALA A 157 4.06 -34.16 11.14
CA ALA A 157 5.19 -33.29 11.26
C ALA A 157 4.95 -32.29 10.14
N LEU A 158 4.62 -31.04 10.51
CA LEU A 158 4.64 -29.96 9.55
C LEU A 158 6.07 -30.05 9.05
N SER A 159 6.26 -30.82 7.97
CA SER A 159 7.48 -30.78 7.20
C SER A 159 7.74 -29.29 7.07
N GLY A 160 8.84 -28.86 7.64
CA GLY A 160 9.23 -27.45 7.61
C GLY A 160 9.06 -26.96 6.18
N PRO A 161 8.89 -25.69 5.92
CA PRO A 161 8.51 -25.15 4.64
C PRO A 161 9.24 -25.96 3.57
N SER A 162 8.49 -26.74 2.79
CA SER A 162 9.07 -27.53 1.69
C SER A 162 9.86 -26.50 0.91
N SER A 163 11.15 -26.72 0.76
CA SER A 163 12.01 -25.89 -0.06
C SER A 163 11.48 -25.99 -1.50
N GLY A 164 10.42 -25.24 -1.78
CA GLY A 164 9.96 -25.02 -3.13
C GLY A 164 11.12 -24.42 -3.94
N PRO A 165 11.09 -24.48 -5.27
CA PRO A 165 12.13 -23.93 -6.10
C PRO A 165 12.43 -22.49 -5.66
N SER A 166 13.71 -22.13 -5.59
CA SER A 166 14.16 -20.81 -5.20
C SER A 166 13.53 -19.73 -6.13
N ALA A 167 13.57 -18.48 -5.72
CA ALA A 167 13.10 -17.39 -6.59
C ALA A 167 13.87 -17.39 -7.92
N ASP A 168 15.16 -17.66 -7.87
CA ASP A 168 16.04 -17.72 -9.04
C ASP A 168 15.69 -18.90 -9.97
N ASP A 169 15.39 -20.08 -9.41
CA ASP A 169 14.93 -21.22 -10.20
C ASP A 169 13.58 -20.93 -10.89
N ARG A 170 12.70 -20.20 -10.24
CA ARG A 170 11.41 -19.78 -10.84
C ARG A 170 11.61 -18.73 -11.93
N LEU A 171 12.53 -17.78 -11.73
CA LEU A 171 12.87 -16.80 -12.74
C LEU A 171 13.52 -17.45 -13.99
N ALA A 172 14.34 -18.48 -13.80
CA ALA A 172 14.93 -19.24 -14.90
C ALA A 172 13.90 -20.03 -15.71
N GLN A 173 12.71 -20.28 -15.17
CA GLN A 173 11.61 -21.00 -15.83
C GLN A 173 10.53 -20.07 -16.40
N VAL A 174 10.74 -18.75 -16.40
CA VAL A 174 9.81 -17.78 -17.00
C VAL A 174 9.73 -18.00 -18.52
N ASP A 175 8.53 -17.97 -19.07
CA ASP A 175 8.32 -18.12 -20.51
C ASP A 175 9.06 -17.00 -21.27
N PRO A 176 9.79 -17.32 -22.37
CA PRO A 176 10.49 -16.30 -23.16
C PRO A 176 9.62 -15.17 -23.72
N ARG A 177 8.30 -15.33 -23.72
CA ARG A 177 7.33 -14.30 -24.11
C ARG A 177 6.97 -13.32 -22.98
N ASP A 178 7.36 -13.63 -21.74
CA ASP A 178 7.07 -12.82 -20.59
C ASP A 178 8.20 -11.83 -20.32
N GLU A 179 7.85 -10.63 -19.89
CA GLU A 179 8.80 -9.59 -19.50
C GLU A 179 9.02 -9.63 -17.97
N VAL A 180 10.27 -9.80 -17.57
CA VAL A 180 10.68 -9.76 -16.15
C VAL A 180 11.16 -8.36 -15.80
N VAL A 181 10.38 -7.65 -14.97
CA VAL A 181 10.72 -6.29 -14.52
C VAL A 181 10.97 -6.30 -13.01
N PRO A 182 12.15 -5.84 -12.54
CA PRO A 182 12.43 -5.71 -11.11
C PRO A 182 11.45 -4.73 -10.43
N MET A 183 11.02 -5.07 -9.20
CA MET A 183 10.24 -4.14 -8.40
C MET A 183 11.11 -2.95 -7.95
N SER A 184 10.55 -1.74 -8.01
CA SER A 184 11.20 -0.58 -7.39
C SER A 184 11.37 -0.77 -5.88
N PRO A 185 12.38 -0.16 -5.26
CA PRO A 185 12.61 -0.26 -3.81
C PRO A 185 11.39 0.13 -2.99
N LEU A 186 10.70 1.21 -3.39
CA LEU A 186 9.46 1.64 -2.75
C LEU A 186 8.39 0.55 -2.81
N ARG A 187 8.17 -0.07 -3.97
CA ARG A 187 7.17 -1.14 -4.14
C ARG A 187 7.51 -2.36 -3.31
N LYS A 188 8.79 -2.75 -3.25
CA LYS A 188 9.28 -3.85 -2.42
C LYS A 188 8.99 -3.59 -0.94
N ARG A 189 9.30 -2.39 -0.45
CA ARG A 189 9.04 -2.00 0.93
C ARG A 189 7.56 -1.96 1.28
N VAL A 190 6.71 -1.47 0.37
CA VAL A 190 5.25 -1.50 0.55
C VAL A 190 4.74 -2.93 0.64
N ALA A 191 5.22 -3.84 -0.23
CA ALA A 191 4.84 -5.25 -0.20
C ALA A 191 5.23 -5.90 1.14
N GLU A 192 6.45 -5.70 1.62
CA GLU A 192 6.93 -6.21 2.91
C GLU A 192 6.03 -5.74 4.07
N ARG A 193 5.70 -4.44 4.13
CA ARG A 193 4.83 -3.88 5.17
C ARG A 193 3.41 -4.44 5.14
N LEU A 194 2.84 -4.62 3.95
CA LEU A 194 1.49 -5.16 3.83
C LEU A 194 1.43 -6.64 4.20
N VAL A 195 2.44 -7.42 3.82
CA VAL A 195 2.56 -8.83 4.23
C VAL A 195 2.75 -8.92 5.74
N GLN A 196 3.62 -8.10 6.33
CA GLN A 196 3.82 -8.03 7.78
C GLN A 196 2.51 -7.72 8.50
N ALA A 197 1.76 -6.71 8.06
CA ALA A 197 0.47 -6.35 8.65
C ALA A 197 -0.52 -7.53 8.69
N GLN A 198 -0.57 -8.33 7.62
CA GLN A 198 -1.43 -9.51 7.56
C GLN A 198 -0.96 -10.67 8.45
N HIS A 199 0.36 -10.85 8.59
CA HIS A 199 0.90 -11.92 9.43
C HIS A 199 0.82 -11.62 10.92
N GLU A 200 0.94 -10.34 11.31
CA GLU A 200 0.94 -9.92 12.71
C GLU A 200 -0.44 -9.56 13.26
N SER A 201 -1.48 -9.49 12.40
CA SER A 201 -2.84 -9.16 12.83
C SER A 201 -3.86 -10.22 12.44
N ALA A 202 -4.77 -10.55 13.36
CA ALA A 202 -5.99 -11.30 13.08
C ALA A 202 -7.11 -10.34 12.68
N SER A 203 -6.99 -9.73 11.50
CA SER A 203 -7.91 -8.68 11.04
C SER A 203 -9.31 -9.22 10.81
N LEU A 204 -10.32 -8.51 11.32
CA LEU A 204 -11.74 -8.73 11.06
C LEU A 204 -12.29 -7.53 10.28
N THR A 205 -13.11 -7.77 9.28
CA THR A 205 -13.83 -6.71 8.56
C THR A 205 -15.32 -6.83 8.84
N THR A 206 -15.95 -5.72 9.19
CA THR A 206 -17.40 -5.58 9.26
C THR A 206 -17.87 -4.58 8.23
N PHE A 207 -19.07 -4.78 7.69
CA PHE A 207 -19.67 -3.92 6.68
C PHE A 207 -20.95 -3.33 7.22
N ASN A 208 -21.13 -2.01 7.03
CA ASN A 208 -22.33 -1.31 7.41
C ASN A 208 -22.72 -0.33 6.31
N GLU A 209 -24.01 -0.19 6.07
CA GLU A 209 -24.58 0.83 5.20
C GLU A 209 -24.99 2.04 6.03
N VAL A 210 -24.70 3.23 5.53
CA VAL A 210 -25.02 4.49 6.19
C VAL A 210 -25.89 5.34 5.26
N ASP A 211 -27.02 5.81 5.76
CA ASP A 211 -27.84 6.78 5.04
C ASP A 211 -27.13 8.14 4.97
N MET A 212 -26.78 8.54 3.75
CA MET A 212 -26.07 9.78 3.47
C MET A 212 -26.99 10.95 3.14
N THR A 213 -28.31 10.77 3.14
CA THR A 213 -29.28 11.76 2.68
C THR A 213 -29.10 13.10 3.40
N GLN A 214 -29.11 13.10 4.72
CA GLN A 214 -28.96 14.33 5.51
C GLN A 214 -27.60 15.02 5.29
N ILE A 215 -26.52 14.25 5.18
CA ILE A 215 -25.18 14.80 4.93
C ILE A 215 -25.11 15.42 3.52
N MET A 216 -25.72 14.78 2.54
CA MET A 216 -25.78 15.30 1.17
C MET A 216 -26.60 16.60 1.09
N GLU A 217 -27.73 16.67 1.76
CA GLU A 217 -28.57 17.89 1.84
C GLU A 217 -27.84 19.02 2.55
N LEU A 218 -27.21 18.73 3.69
CA LEU A 218 -26.43 19.70 4.44
C LEU A 218 -25.26 20.22 3.60
N ARG A 219 -24.54 19.33 2.94
CA ARG A 219 -23.47 19.71 2.02
C ARG A 219 -23.99 20.56 0.85
N ALA A 220 -25.11 20.18 0.24
CA ALA A 220 -25.70 20.95 -0.85
C ALA A 220 -26.10 22.36 -0.41
N LYS A 221 -26.64 22.50 0.82
CA LYS A 221 -27.04 23.78 1.41
C LYS A 221 -25.84 24.70 1.70
N TYR A 222 -24.73 24.16 2.19
CA TYR A 222 -23.64 24.99 2.71
C TYR A 222 -22.39 25.06 1.82
N LYS A 223 -22.24 24.23 0.77
CA LYS A 223 -21.02 24.12 -0.05
C LYS A 223 -20.51 25.46 -0.56
N ASP A 224 -21.40 26.34 -1.05
CA ASP A 224 -20.99 27.60 -1.67
C ASP A 224 -20.61 28.67 -0.63
N SER A 225 -21.33 28.72 0.49
CA SER A 225 -21.00 29.62 1.61
C SER A 225 -19.74 29.20 2.32
N PHE A 226 -19.52 27.88 2.45
CA PHE A 226 -18.33 27.31 3.06
C PHE A 226 -17.08 27.59 2.21
N ASP A 227 -17.16 27.39 0.88
CA ASP A 227 -16.06 27.68 -0.04
C ASP A 227 -15.69 29.17 -0.02
N LYS A 228 -16.68 30.06 -0.05
CA LYS A 228 -16.47 31.52 0.06
C LYS A 228 -15.85 31.94 1.40
N ALA A 229 -16.23 31.31 2.50
CA ALA A 229 -15.76 31.66 3.83
C ALA A 229 -14.35 31.09 4.15
N HIS A 230 -14.03 29.93 3.62
CA HIS A 230 -12.83 29.16 4.01
C HIS A 230 -11.84 28.91 2.88
N GLY A 231 -12.17 29.20 1.63
CA GLY A 231 -11.31 28.97 0.46
C GLY A 231 -11.07 27.50 0.15
N VAL A 232 -11.90 26.60 0.69
CA VAL A 232 -11.84 25.17 0.49
C VAL A 232 -13.23 24.56 0.36
N LYS A 233 -13.38 23.55 -0.51
CA LYS A 233 -14.67 22.91 -0.75
C LYS A 233 -15.06 22.01 0.41
N LEU A 234 -16.34 22.06 0.83
CA LEU A 234 -16.88 21.11 1.80
C LEU A 234 -17.01 19.73 1.16
N GLY A 235 -16.08 18.83 1.49
CA GLY A 235 -16.07 17.43 1.08
C GLY A 235 -16.85 16.54 2.05
N PHE A 236 -16.84 15.22 1.77
CA PHE A 236 -17.37 14.23 2.72
C PHE A 236 -16.34 13.82 3.76
N MET A 237 -15.03 14.02 3.47
CA MET A 237 -13.96 13.55 4.33
C MET A 237 -14.01 14.16 5.72
N SER A 238 -14.31 15.47 5.83
CA SER A 238 -14.41 16.12 7.14
C SER A 238 -15.51 15.52 8.03
N PHE A 239 -16.65 15.10 7.46
CA PHE A 239 -17.70 14.41 8.22
C PHE A 239 -17.21 13.06 8.75
N PHE A 240 -16.57 12.25 7.91
CA PHE A 240 -16.07 10.94 8.33
C PHE A 240 -14.90 11.05 9.30
N VAL A 241 -13.98 11.98 9.10
CA VAL A 241 -12.87 12.23 10.04
C VAL A 241 -13.40 12.59 11.42
N LYS A 242 -14.37 13.51 11.51
CA LYS A 242 -14.96 13.92 12.80
C LYS A 242 -15.77 12.80 13.44
N ALA A 243 -16.52 12.03 12.66
CA ALA A 243 -17.25 10.87 13.17
C ALA A 243 -16.30 9.78 13.71
N CYS A 244 -15.22 9.48 12.99
CA CYS A 244 -14.19 8.53 13.45
C CYS A 244 -13.51 9.04 14.72
N ALA A 245 -13.16 10.33 14.81
CA ALA A 245 -12.56 10.88 16.02
C ALA A 245 -13.49 10.75 17.23
N ALA A 246 -14.79 11.00 17.06
CA ALA A 246 -15.78 10.80 18.11
C ALA A 246 -15.89 9.31 18.50
N ALA A 247 -15.93 8.41 17.52
CA ALA A 247 -15.98 6.96 17.76
C ALA A 247 -14.72 6.45 18.48
N CYS A 248 -13.53 6.90 18.10
CA CYS A 248 -12.27 6.54 18.76
C CYS A 248 -12.21 7.01 20.22
N LYS A 249 -12.88 8.14 20.55
CA LYS A 249 -13.01 8.61 21.94
C LYS A 249 -13.93 7.69 22.76
N LEU A 250 -15.02 7.20 22.16
CA LEU A 250 -15.95 6.28 22.81
C LEU A 250 -15.41 4.85 22.93
N PHE A 251 -14.65 4.42 21.92
CA PHE A 251 -14.09 3.07 21.82
C PHE A 251 -12.56 3.12 21.68
N PRO A 252 -11.81 3.39 22.77
CA PRO A 252 -10.36 3.61 22.70
C PRO A 252 -9.56 2.44 22.11
N GLY A 253 -10.11 1.22 22.13
CA GLY A 253 -9.47 0.04 21.54
C GLY A 253 -9.22 0.13 20.03
N VAL A 254 -10.00 0.93 19.29
CA VAL A 254 -9.80 1.15 17.86
C VAL A 254 -8.76 2.25 17.55
N ASN A 255 -8.30 2.97 18.58
CA ASN A 255 -7.22 3.96 18.53
C ASN A 255 -6.07 3.53 19.45
N ALA A 256 -5.60 2.31 19.27
CA ALA A 256 -4.59 1.67 20.11
C ALA A 256 -3.56 0.93 19.25
N GLU A 257 -2.57 0.36 19.89
CA GLU A 257 -1.64 -0.61 19.30
C GLU A 257 -1.23 -1.64 20.36
N VAL A 258 -0.76 -2.80 19.89
CA VAL A 258 -0.24 -3.86 20.77
C VAL A 258 1.29 -3.88 20.67
N ILE A 259 1.96 -3.70 21.81
CA ILE A 259 3.42 -3.72 21.89
C ILE A 259 3.84 -4.72 22.97
N GLY A 260 4.53 -5.79 22.60
CA GLY A 260 5.08 -6.76 23.53
C GLY A 260 4.04 -7.32 24.53
N GLY A 261 2.81 -7.56 24.08
CA GLY A 261 1.73 -8.07 24.92
C GLY A 261 0.97 -7.00 25.73
N ASN A 262 1.31 -5.72 25.58
CA ASN A 262 0.60 -4.59 26.19
C ASN A 262 -0.29 -3.87 25.18
N ILE A 263 -1.44 -3.37 25.60
CA ILE A 263 -2.28 -2.48 24.81
C ILE A 263 -1.92 -1.04 25.13
N VAL A 264 -1.50 -0.28 24.13
CA VAL A 264 -1.16 1.14 24.25
C VAL A 264 -2.29 1.97 23.66
N TYR A 265 -3.14 2.53 24.51
CA TYR A 265 -4.22 3.42 24.10
C TYR A 265 -3.66 4.81 23.74
N LYS A 266 -3.82 5.21 22.50
CA LYS A 266 -3.40 6.55 22.04
C LYS A 266 -4.37 7.60 22.59
N LYS A 267 -3.83 8.69 23.14
CA LYS A 267 -4.61 9.83 23.67
C LYS A 267 -4.61 11.03 22.75
N HIS A 268 -4.14 10.85 21.53
CA HIS A 268 -4.14 11.80 20.43
C HIS A 268 -4.76 11.13 19.20
N TYR A 269 -5.25 11.93 18.27
CA TYR A 269 -6.04 11.46 17.13
C TYR A 269 -5.40 11.96 15.85
N ASP A 270 -4.41 11.22 15.36
CA ASP A 270 -3.62 11.50 14.17
C ASP A 270 -4.02 10.51 13.07
N PHE A 271 -4.81 10.99 12.10
CA PHE A 271 -5.41 10.06 11.14
C PHE A 271 -4.63 10.01 9.84
N GLY A 272 -4.25 8.80 9.43
CA GLY A 272 -3.77 8.52 8.09
C GLY A 272 -4.90 8.65 7.07
N ILE A 273 -4.69 9.47 6.05
CA ILE A 273 -5.65 9.65 4.95
C ILE A 273 -5.04 9.07 3.68
N ALA A 274 -5.63 8.01 3.14
CA ALA A 274 -5.13 7.39 1.92
C ALA A 274 -5.31 8.32 0.71
N VAL A 275 -4.22 8.66 0.04
CA VAL A 275 -4.17 9.56 -1.12
C VAL A 275 -3.47 8.87 -2.28
N SER A 276 -4.07 8.96 -3.47
CA SER A 276 -3.43 8.52 -4.70
C SER A 276 -2.40 9.55 -5.17
N ALA A 277 -1.18 9.09 -5.41
CA ALA A 277 -0.07 9.87 -5.95
C ALA A 277 0.49 9.19 -7.21
N PRO A 278 1.25 9.91 -8.07
CA PRO A 278 1.81 9.32 -9.30
C PRO A 278 2.67 8.06 -9.07
N LYS A 279 3.33 7.98 -7.93
CA LYS A 279 4.18 6.83 -7.53
C LYS A 279 3.40 5.72 -6.81
N GLY A 280 2.09 5.83 -6.62
CA GLY A 280 1.23 4.86 -5.94
C GLY A 280 0.40 5.47 -4.81
N LEU A 281 -0.19 4.59 -3.98
CA LEU A 281 -0.97 5.00 -2.83
C LEU A 281 -0.03 5.37 -1.66
N VAL A 282 -0.26 6.54 -1.07
CA VAL A 282 0.43 7.00 0.14
C VAL A 282 -0.59 7.35 1.23
N VAL A 283 -0.18 7.27 2.49
CA VAL A 283 -1.08 7.52 3.64
C VAL A 283 -0.46 8.59 4.53
N PRO A 284 -0.49 9.87 4.11
CA PRO A 284 -0.06 10.97 4.96
C PRO A 284 -0.97 11.13 6.18
N VAL A 285 -0.42 11.67 7.26
CA VAL A 285 -1.06 11.78 8.57
C VAL A 285 -1.53 13.20 8.81
N LEU A 286 -2.85 13.36 8.97
CA LEU A 286 -3.48 14.59 9.44
C LEU A 286 -3.48 14.57 10.98
N ARG A 287 -2.81 15.56 11.58
CA ARG A 287 -2.59 15.64 13.02
C ARG A 287 -3.78 16.23 13.75
N ASP A 288 -3.99 15.80 15.02
CA ASP A 288 -4.91 16.40 15.99
C ASP A 288 -6.32 16.61 15.41
N VAL A 289 -6.85 15.62 14.66
CA VAL A 289 -8.12 15.74 13.90
C VAL A 289 -9.33 16.06 14.77
N ASP A 290 -9.28 15.76 16.06
CA ASP A 290 -10.32 16.05 17.01
C ASP A 290 -10.40 17.56 17.36
N ALA A 291 -9.27 18.27 17.34
CA ALA A 291 -9.19 19.72 17.55
C ALA A 291 -9.52 20.53 16.27
N LEU A 292 -9.32 19.96 15.08
CA LEU A 292 -9.58 20.65 13.81
C LEU A 292 -11.06 20.93 13.60
N THR A 293 -11.38 22.06 12.94
CA THR A 293 -12.71 22.34 12.39
C THR A 293 -12.92 21.55 11.10
N PHE A 294 -14.15 21.51 10.55
CA PHE A 294 -14.42 20.94 9.24
C PHE A 294 -13.54 21.57 8.15
N ALA A 295 -13.38 22.89 8.18
CA ALA A 295 -12.52 23.61 7.25
C ALA A 295 -11.05 23.21 7.43
N GLY A 296 -10.56 23.11 8.67
CA GLY A 296 -9.21 22.67 8.96
C GLY A 296 -8.91 21.26 8.47
N VAL A 297 -9.87 20.34 8.59
CA VAL A 297 -9.76 18.99 8.05
C VAL A 297 -9.65 18.99 6.52
N GLU A 298 -10.55 19.70 5.81
CA GLU A 298 -10.54 19.75 4.34
C GLU A 298 -9.27 20.45 3.81
N GLN A 299 -8.82 21.54 4.46
CA GLN A 299 -7.58 22.24 4.11
C GLN A 299 -6.35 21.34 4.32
N GLY A 300 -6.26 20.69 5.48
CA GLY A 300 -5.16 19.79 5.79
C GLY A 300 -5.08 18.59 4.83
N ILE A 301 -6.22 17.99 4.48
CA ILE A 301 -6.27 16.92 3.47
C ILE A 301 -5.83 17.43 2.11
N LEU A 302 -6.29 18.60 1.68
CA LEU A 302 -5.92 19.21 0.39
C LEU A 302 -4.41 19.48 0.33
N GLU A 303 -3.83 20.04 1.39
CA GLU A 303 -2.41 20.31 1.49
C GLU A 303 -1.58 19.02 1.40
N LEU A 304 -1.92 18.01 2.21
CA LEU A 304 -1.24 16.72 2.20
C LEU A 304 -1.36 16.04 0.82
N ALA A 305 -2.53 16.13 0.17
CA ALA A 305 -2.74 15.58 -1.17
C ALA A 305 -1.89 16.29 -2.23
N ASN A 306 -1.76 17.62 -2.14
CA ASN A 306 -0.92 18.39 -3.07
C ASN A 306 0.57 18.08 -2.86
N ARG A 307 1.02 17.94 -1.61
CA ARG A 307 2.39 17.52 -1.28
C ARG A 307 2.66 16.09 -1.74
N ALA A 308 1.69 15.19 -1.62
CA ALA A 308 1.78 13.83 -2.13
C ALA A 308 1.96 13.78 -3.66
N ARG A 309 1.14 14.54 -4.40
CA ARG A 309 1.20 14.60 -5.87
C ARG A 309 2.49 15.23 -6.38
N SER A 310 3.02 16.23 -5.67
CA SER A 310 4.29 16.91 -6.01
C SER A 310 5.53 16.18 -5.48
N GLY A 311 5.38 15.04 -4.79
CA GLY A 311 6.51 14.28 -4.22
C GLY A 311 7.23 14.98 -3.06
N LYS A 312 6.55 15.90 -2.37
CA LYS A 312 7.12 16.73 -1.29
C LYS A 312 6.73 16.26 0.13
N LEU A 313 6.20 15.05 0.27
CA LEU A 313 5.94 14.47 1.59
C LEU A 313 7.27 14.08 2.25
N GLY A 314 7.45 14.50 3.50
CA GLY A 314 8.56 14.07 4.35
C GLY A 314 8.19 12.83 5.17
N LEU A 315 9.19 12.26 5.85
CA LEU A 315 8.98 11.10 6.74
C LEU A 315 8.01 11.43 7.88
N ALA A 316 8.09 12.63 8.44
CA ALA A 316 7.19 13.09 9.49
C ALA A 316 5.72 13.11 9.06
N ASP A 317 5.44 13.31 7.77
CA ASP A 317 4.07 13.27 7.25
C ASP A 317 3.50 11.86 7.13
N LEU A 318 4.35 10.84 7.10
CA LEU A 318 3.98 9.44 6.83
C LEU A 318 4.04 8.54 8.07
N THR A 319 4.45 9.07 9.22
CA THR A 319 4.65 8.30 10.46
C THR A 319 3.77 8.80 11.60
N GLY A 320 3.52 7.95 12.59
CA GLY A 320 2.82 8.33 13.82
C GLY A 320 1.30 8.42 13.72
N GLY A 321 0.69 7.96 12.63
CA GLY A 321 -0.76 7.87 12.51
C GLY A 321 -1.34 6.83 13.49
N THR A 322 -2.53 7.14 14.06
CA THR A 322 -3.18 6.29 15.07
C THR A 322 -4.37 5.49 14.51
N PHE A 323 -4.97 5.96 13.44
CA PHE A 323 -6.09 5.35 12.72
C PHE A 323 -5.99 5.72 11.24
N THR A 324 -6.59 4.94 10.35
CA THR A 324 -6.53 5.24 8.90
C THR A 324 -7.93 5.35 8.30
N ILE A 325 -8.10 6.27 7.33
CA ILE A 325 -9.29 6.37 6.49
C ILE A 325 -8.87 6.23 5.03
N THR A 326 -9.51 5.29 4.33
CA THR A 326 -9.30 5.08 2.89
C THR A 326 -10.60 5.17 2.13
N ASN A 327 -10.58 5.79 0.94
CA ASN A 327 -11.78 5.96 0.12
C ASN A 327 -11.62 5.25 -1.23
N GLY A 328 -12.22 4.06 -1.34
CA GLY A 328 -12.31 3.29 -2.58
C GLY A 328 -13.48 3.71 -3.49
N GLY A 329 -14.40 4.54 -3.00
CA GLY A 329 -15.58 4.97 -3.75
C GLY A 329 -15.25 5.74 -5.02
N ILE A 330 -14.15 6.50 -5.01
CA ILE A 330 -13.67 7.22 -6.20
C ILE A 330 -13.26 6.29 -7.35
N TYR A 331 -13.00 5.02 -7.06
CA TYR A 331 -12.66 3.98 -8.04
C TYR A 331 -13.85 3.06 -8.38
N GLY A 332 -15.05 3.41 -7.90
CA GLY A 332 -16.24 2.60 -8.12
C GLY A 332 -16.37 1.39 -7.18
N SER A 333 -15.56 1.28 -6.14
CA SER A 333 -15.65 0.19 -5.19
C SER A 333 -17.00 0.15 -4.49
N MET A 334 -17.65 -1.01 -4.51
CA MET A 334 -18.88 -1.28 -3.79
C MET A 334 -18.60 -1.76 -2.37
N MET A 335 -17.58 -2.57 -2.21
CA MET A 335 -17.19 -3.21 -0.95
C MET A 335 -15.75 -3.68 -1.04
N SER A 336 -14.97 -3.54 0.03
CA SER A 336 -13.60 -4.06 0.10
C SER A 336 -13.21 -4.36 1.55
N THR A 337 -12.14 -5.11 1.72
CA THR A 337 -11.51 -5.42 3.01
C THR A 337 -10.17 -4.69 3.07
N PRO A 338 -10.12 -3.43 3.56
CA PRO A 338 -8.87 -2.69 3.60
C PRO A 338 -7.86 -3.36 4.53
N LEU A 339 -6.59 -3.35 4.12
CA LEU A 339 -5.50 -3.83 4.95
C LEU A 339 -5.18 -2.79 6.03
N LEU A 340 -4.91 -3.25 7.25
CA LEU A 340 -4.48 -2.37 8.34
C LEU A 340 -3.13 -1.72 8.01
N ASN A 341 -2.97 -0.46 8.37
CA ASN A 341 -1.69 0.22 8.37
C ASN A 341 -0.98 -0.08 9.70
N PHE A 342 -0.29 -1.23 9.75
CA PHE A 342 0.40 -1.69 10.95
C PHE A 342 1.31 -0.60 11.54
N PRO A 343 1.32 -0.38 12.89
CA PRO A 343 0.71 -1.17 13.97
C PRO A 343 -0.70 -0.71 14.41
N GLN A 344 -1.42 0.06 13.61
CA GLN A 344 -2.77 0.53 13.94
C GLN A 344 -3.76 -0.64 14.06
N THR A 345 -4.75 -0.50 14.95
CA THR A 345 -5.79 -1.50 15.19
C THR A 345 -7.08 -1.25 14.41
N GLY A 346 -7.19 -0.13 13.71
CA GLY A 346 -8.40 0.24 12.98
C GLY A 346 -8.15 0.99 11.68
N ILE A 347 -9.01 0.71 10.71
CA ILE A 347 -9.08 1.42 9.42
C ILE A 347 -10.53 1.51 8.97
N LEU A 348 -10.95 2.70 8.51
CA LEU A 348 -12.24 2.88 7.85
C LEU A 348 -12.06 2.84 6.34
N GLY A 349 -12.75 1.90 5.67
CA GLY A 349 -12.92 1.89 4.22
C GLY A 349 -14.23 2.56 3.81
N MET A 350 -14.16 3.61 3.01
CA MET A 350 -15.32 4.27 2.42
C MET A 350 -15.52 3.77 0.99
N HIS A 351 -16.77 3.68 0.56
CA HIS A 351 -17.16 3.19 -0.75
C HIS A 351 -18.12 4.15 -1.46
N ASN A 352 -18.65 3.74 -2.61
CA ASN A 352 -19.56 4.55 -3.40
C ASN A 352 -20.84 4.90 -2.63
N ILE A 353 -21.33 6.13 -2.86
CA ILE A 353 -22.68 6.54 -2.51
C ILE A 353 -23.60 6.15 -3.66
N VAL A 354 -24.51 5.20 -3.42
CA VAL A 354 -25.42 4.66 -4.42
C VAL A 354 -26.87 4.80 -3.95
N LYS A 355 -27.80 5.02 -4.89
CA LYS A 355 -29.22 4.98 -4.59
C LYS A 355 -29.68 3.52 -4.56
N ARG A 356 -30.25 3.09 -3.45
CA ARG A 356 -30.79 1.72 -3.26
C ARG A 356 -32.16 1.77 -2.65
N ALA A 357 -32.96 0.76 -2.94
CA ALA A 357 -34.14 0.44 -2.16
C ALA A 357 -33.72 -0.15 -0.83
N VAL A 358 -34.20 0.41 0.27
CA VAL A 358 -33.97 -0.09 1.63
C VAL A 358 -35.30 -0.23 2.34
N VAL A 359 -35.40 -1.17 3.27
CA VAL A 359 -36.56 -1.31 4.14
C VAL A 359 -36.45 -0.29 5.26
N VAL A 360 -37.50 0.49 5.47
CA VAL A 360 -37.62 1.45 6.55
C VAL A 360 -38.83 1.08 7.41
N GLY A 361 -38.57 0.67 8.63
CA GLY A 361 -39.57 0.08 9.51
C GLY A 361 -39.79 -1.42 9.24
N ASP A 362 -40.73 -2.02 9.99
CA ASP A 362 -41.13 -3.44 9.82
C ASP A 362 -42.04 -3.64 8.61
#